data_a825aa93db0f27697c749e6e23c8667a
#
_entry.id   a825aa93db0f27697c749e6e23c8667a
#
_cell.length_a   1.000
_cell.length_b   1.000
_cell.length_c   1.000
_cell.angle_alpha   90.00
_cell.angle_beta   90.00
_cell.angle_gamma   90.00
#
_symmetry.space_group_name_H-M   'P 1'
#
loop_
_entity.id
_entity.type
_entity.pdbx_description
1 polymer ?
#
loop_
_entity_poly.entity_id
_entity_poly.type
_entity_poly.pdbx_seq_one_letter_code
_entity_poly.pdbx_strand_id
1 'polypeptide(L)'
;MTGTEKKGPGADRGCGVGTGEPDLERAPDPDNSKKTPDLQDTIEAAKFARDLARDELRLVLDRIVGLLKKYVVLPDHGAEAIALYIFQTWLLSRCEFAPMLVFTSPEMRSGKTTVLSIVAELVRE
;
A
#
# COMPACT_ATOMS: atom_id res chain seq x y z
N MET A 1 -46.67 65.37 11.81
CA MET A 1 -46.77 65.84 10.40
C MET A 1 -46.62 64.59 9.56
N THR A 2 -47.76 64.06 9.27
CA THR A 2 -48.46 64.08 7.98
C THR A 2 -47.70 63.17 6.99
N GLY A 3 -48.22 62.06 6.69
CA GLY A 3 -49.33 61.70 5.84
C GLY A 3 -48.74 61.03 4.63
N THR A 4 -49.15 60.07 4.03
CA THR A 4 -50.39 59.52 3.47
C THR A 4 -49.93 58.35 2.56
N GLU A 5 -50.39 57.16 2.75
CA GLU A 5 -51.53 56.50 2.08
C GLU A 5 -51.65 56.68 0.56
N LYS A 6 -51.53 55.54 -0.15
CA LYS A 6 -52.37 55.13 -1.29
C LYS A 6 -51.86 53.74 -1.76
N LYS A 7 -52.55 52.70 -1.52
CA LYS A 7 -53.78 52.07 -2.04
C LYS A 7 -53.79 51.88 -3.57
N GLY A 8 -53.65 50.66 -3.90
CA GLY A 8 -54.34 49.71 -4.68
C GLY A 8 -54.39 49.89 -6.20
N PRO A 9 -55.08 49.07 -6.91
CA PRO A 9 -55.39 47.64 -6.78
C PRO A 9 -55.17 46.87 -8.11
N GLY A 10 -55.29 45.58 -8.01
CA GLY A 10 -56.06 44.86 -9.00
C GLY A 10 -55.39 44.21 -10.17
N ALA A 11 -55.79 43.00 -10.27
CA ALA A 11 -56.08 42.15 -11.41
C ALA A 11 -55.01 41.08 -11.59
N ASP A 12 -55.23 39.91 -11.06
CA ASP A 12 -56.08 38.83 -11.53
C ASP A 12 -55.87 38.52 -13.02
N ARG A 13 -55.30 37.39 -13.28
CA ARG A 13 -55.48 36.38 -14.31
C ARG A 13 -54.23 35.50 -14.32
N GLY A 14 -54.21 34.31 -13.85
CA GLY A 14 -55.00 33.22 -14.31
C GLY A 14 -54.21 32.37 -15.26
N CYS A 15 -54.14 31.09 -14.93
CA CYS A 15 -53.81 29.97 -15.80
C CYS A 15 -52.34 29.64 -16.00
N GLY A 16 -52.06 28.45 -15.59
CA GLY A 16 -50.93 27.70 -15.99
C GLY A 16 -50.53 26.65 -14.95
N VAL A 17 -51.49 25.82 -14.63
CA VAL A 17 -51.26 24.54 -13.97
C VAL A 17 -50.29 23.75 -14.82
N GLY A 18 -49.08 23.69 -14.39
CA GLY A 18 -48.10 22.75 -14.82
C GLY A 18 -47.56 22.11 -13.56
N THR A 19 -48.39 21.28 -12.95
CA THR A 19 -47.91 20.33 -11.94
C THR A 19 -47.05 19.28 -12.63
N GLY A 20 -45.83 19.66 -12.92
CA GLY A 20 -44.75 18.69 -13.10
C GLY A 20 -44.32 18.29 -11.72
N GLU A 21 -44.94 17.27 -11.18
CA GLU A 21 -44.38 16.53 -10.08
C GLU A 21 -43.00 16.03 -10.53
N PRO A 22 -41.91 16.35 -9.78
CA PRO A 22 -40.70 15.62 -9.97
C PRO A 22 -41.00 14.19 -9.56
N ASP A 23 -40.83 13.27 -10.48
CA ASP A 23 -40.77 11.84 -10.22
C ASP A 23 -39.60 11.54 -9.26
N LEU A 24 -39.81 11.94 -8.02
CA LEU A 24 -39.10 11.45 -6.86
C LEU A 24 -39.89 10.25 -6.39
N GLU A 25 -39.36 9.10 -6.72
CA GLU A 25 -39.57 7.79 -6.14
C GLU A 25 -39.71 6.72 -7.22
N ARG A 26 -38.65 6.61 -7.96
CA ARG A 26 -38.29 5.26 -8.36
C ARG A 26 -37.47 4.72 -7.24
N ALA A 27 -38.12 3.99 -6.32
CA ALA A 27 -37.43 3.15 -5.36
C ALA A 27 -36.37 2.32 -6.11
N PRO A 28 -35.11 2.26 -5.65
CA PRO A 28 -34.13 1.39 -6.26
C PRO A 28 -34.65 -0.02 -6.19
N ASP A 29 -34.68 -0.69 -7.34
CA ASP A 29 -35.05 -2.10 -7.47
C ASP A 29 -34.31 -2.90 -6.40
N PRO A 30 -34.97 -3.69 -5.58
CA PRO A 30 -34.35 -4.46 -4.50
C PRO A 30 -33.44 -5.58 -5.01
N ASP A 31 -33.25 -5.73 -6.32
CA ASP A 31 -32.47 -6.80 -6.92
C ASP A 31 -31.10 -6.36 -7.48
N ASN A 32 -30.71 -5.09 -7.27
CA ASN A 32 -29.35 -4.64 -7.54
C ASN A 32 -28.59 -4.39 -6.24
N SER A 33 -28.73 -5.29 -5.28
CA SER A 33 -27.74 -5.45 -4.23
C SER A 33 -26.49 -6.01 -4.91
N LYS A 34 -25.67 -5.12 -5.49
CA LYS A 34 -24.24 -5.38 -5.62
C LYS A 34 -23.82 -5.77 -4.22
N LYS A 35 -23.66 -7.08 -4.03
CA LYS A 35 -23.14 -7.69 -2.82
C LYS A 35 -21.84 -6.94 -2.53
N THR A 36 -21.90 -5.93 -1.67
CA THR A 36 -20.71 -5.31 -1.12
C THR A 36 -19.94 -6.47 -0.51
N PRO A 37 -18.71 -6.75 -0.94
CA PRO A 37 -17.95 -7.86 -0.40
C PRO A 37 -17.99 -7.70 1.11
N ASP A 38 -18.40 -8.75 1.81
CA ASP A 38 -18.51 -8.73 3.26
C ASP A 38 -17.15 -8.31 3.78
N LEU A 39 -17.11 -7.39 4.72
CA LEU A 39 -15.85 -6.89 5.30
C LEU A 39 -14.98 -8.07 5.76
N GLN A 40 -15.61 -9.13 6.20
CA GLN A 40 -14.97 -10.37 6.60
C GLN A 40 -14.23 -11.05 5.43
N ASP A 41 -14.88 -11.18 4.29
CA ASP A 41 -14.28 -11.77 3.06
C ASP A 41 -13.06 -10.96 2.61
N THR A 42 -13.14 -9.62 2.72
CA THR A 42 -12.03 -8.72 2.39
C THR A 42 -10.85 -8.88 3.35
N ILE A 43 -11.13 -9.05 4.64
CA ILE A 43 -10.09 -9.27 5.67
C ILE A 43 -9.42 -10.63 5.45
N GLU A 44 -10.16 -11.67 5.14
CA GLU A 44 -9.61 -13.01 4.88
C GLU A 44 -8.76 -13.03 3.61
N ALA A 45 -9.22 -12.41 2.53
CA ALA A 45 -8.43 -12.27 1.31
C ALA A 45 -7.12 -11.50 1.56
N ALA A 46 -7.15 -10.44 2.37
CA ALA A 46 -5.95 -9.68 2.73
C ALA A 46 -4.98 -10.51 3.60
N LYS A 47 -5.48 -11.34 4.51
CA LYS A 47 -4.65 -12.24 5.30
C LYS A 47 -4.00 -13.29 4.40
N PHE A 48 -4.76 -13.93 3.53
CA PHE A 48 -4.25 -14.93 2.59
C PHE A 48 -3.15 -14.36 1.67
N ALA A 49 -3.37 -13.17 1.10
CA ALA A 49 -2.37 -12.49 0.27
C ALA A 49 -1.09 -12.16 1.05
N ARG A 50 -1.22 -11.79 2.32
CA ARG A 50 -0.08 -11.51 3.20
C ARG A 50 0.72 -12.75 3.54
N ASP A 51 0.06 -13.88 3.79
CA ASP A 51 0.71 -15.14 4.10
C ASP A 51 1.45 -15.68 2.87
N LEU A 52 0.83 -15.61 1.69
CA LEU A 52 1.47 -15.99 0.44
C LEU A 52 2.73 -15.14 0.14
N ALA A 53 2.64 -13.83 0.30
CA ALA A 53 3.79 -12.93 0.11
C ALA A 53 4.92 -13.21 1.11
N ARG A 54 4.58 -13.63 2.33
CA ARG A 54 5.56 -14.01 3.36
C ARG A 54 6.33 -15.27 2.98
N ASP A 55 5.65 -16.27 2.43
CA ASP A 55 6.29 -17.53 2.02
C ASP A 55 7.20 -17.32 0.82
N GLU A 56 6.80 -16.53 -0.16
CA GLU A 56 7.66 -16.16 -1.29
C GLU A 56 8.90 -15.38 -0.84
N LEU A 57 8.74 -14.43 0.05
CA LEU A 57 9.85 -13.66 0.61
C LEU A 57 10.84 -14.56 1.35
N ARG A 58 10.34 -15.50 2.14
CA ARG A 58 11.17 -16.45 2.86
C ARG A 58 12.01 -17.29 1.90
N LEU A 59 11.44 -17.80 0.82
CA LEU A 59 12.15 -18.54 -0.20
C LEU A 59 13.28 -17.73 -0.85
N VAL A 60 13.06 -16.45 -1.14
CA VAL A 60 14.07 -15.55 -1.69
C VAL A 60 15.22 -15.34 -0.69
N LEU A 61 14.90 -15.05 0.57
CA LEU A 61 15.88 -14.87 1.62
C LEU A 61 16.72 -16.14 1.84
N ASP A 62 16.09 -17.32 1.89
CA ASP A 62 16.77 -18.60 2.05
C ASP A 62 17.73 -18.88 0.87
N ARG A 63 17.38 -18.51 -0.35
CA ARG A 63 18.25 -18.59 -1.52
C ARG A 63 19.47 -17.69 -1.41
N ILE A 64 19.28 -16.44 -0.98
CA ILE A 64 20.39 -15.49 -0.76
C ILE A 64 21.33 -16.00 0.34
N VAL A 65 20.78 -16.47 1.45
CA VAL A 65 21.56 -17.06 2.55
C VAL A 65 22.35 -18.29 2.08
N GLY A 66 21.71 -19.18 1.31
CA GLY A 66 22.36 -20.36 0.73
C GLY A 66 23.51 -19.99 -0.22
N LEU A 67 23.34 -18.96 -1.03
CA LEU A 67 24.35 -18.44 -1.92
C LEU A 67 25.54 -17.88 -1.12
N LEU A 68 25.29 -17.06 -0.11
CA LEU A 68 26.34 -16.49 0.75
C LEU A 68 27.14 -17.58 1.46
N LYS A 69 26.47 -18.55 2.08
CA LYS A 69 27.11 -19.68 2.77
C LYS A 69 27.94 -20.57 1.84
N LYS A 70 27.63 -20.61 0.55
CA LYS A 70 28.38 -21.38 -0.44
C LYS A 70 29.74 -20.74 -0.78
N TYR A 71 29.82 -19.43 -0.82
CA TYR A 71 31.00 -18.71 -1.30
C TYR A 71 31.87 -18.11 -0.20
N VAL A 72 31.29 -17.91 0.98
CA VAL A 72 31.98 -17.21 2.08
C VAL A 72 31.72 -17.92 3.41
N VAL A 73 32.76 -18.08 4.20
CA VAL A 73 32.64 -18.53 5.59
C VAL A 73 32.29 -17.28 6.44
N LEU A 74 31.09 -17.23 6.94
CA LEU A 74 30.57 -16.15 7.76
C LEU A 74 30.33 -16.65 9.20
N PRO A 75 30.43 -15.77 10.20
CA PRO A 75 30.04 -16.12 11.56
C PRO A 75 28.53 -16.46 11.62
N ASP A 76 28.13 -17.04 12.74
CA ASP A 76 26.73 -17.38 12.99
C ASP A 76 25.83 -16.14 12.75
N HIS A 77 24.73 -16.35 12.03
CA HIS A 77 23.78 -15.32 11.62
C HIS A 77 24.31 -14.19 10.70
N GLY A 78 25.59 -14.26 10.27
CA GLY A 78 26.16 -13.25 9.37
C GLY A 78 25.52 -13.27 7.99
N ALA A 79 25.23 -14.45 7.45
CA ALA A 79 24.57 -14.58 6.14
C ALA A 79 23.13 -14.07 6.17
N GLU A 80 22.42 -14.32 7.24
CA GLU A 80 21.04 -13.84 7.47
C GLU A 80 21.00 -12.30 7.58
N ALA A 81 21.97 -11.72 8.30
CA ALA A 81 22.08 -10.26 8.43
C ALA A 81 22.34 -9.58 7.07
N ILE A 82 23.23 -10.15 6.26
CA ILE A 82 23.51 -9.64 4.90
C ILE A 82 22.28 -9.79 4.00
N ALA A 83 21.57 -10.90 4.05
CA ALA A 83 20.36 -11.12 3.27
C ALA A 83 19.27 -10.10 3.61
N LEU A 84 19.07 -9.81 4.90
CA LEU A 84 18.15 -8.77 5.36
C LEU A 84 18.59 -7.38 4.92
N TYR A 85 19.87 -7.08 4.94
CA TYR A 85 20.42 -5.82 4.44
C TYR A 85 20.13 -5.65 2.94
N ILE A 86 20.40 -6.66 2.11
CA ILE A 86 20.09 -6.64 0.68
C ILE A 86 18.59 -6.39 0.49
N PHE A 87 17.74 -7.10 1.19
CA PHE A 87 16.29 -6.91 1.11
C PHE A 87 15.87 -5.49 1.48
N GLN A 88 16.48 -4.91 2.51
CA GLN A 88 16.17 -3.54 2.92
C GLN A 88 16.52 -2.50 1.86
N THR A 89 17.58 -2.72 1.05
CA THR A 89 17.92 -1.79 -0.04
C THR A 89 16.82 -1.67 -1.08
N TRP A 90 16.03 -2.73 -1.29
CA TRP A 90 14.86 -2.71 -2.16
C TRP A 90 13.68 -1.96 -1.56
N LEU A 91 13.66 -1.81 -0.24
CA LEU A 91 12.63 -1.10 0.52
C LEU A 91 13.02 0.34 0.89
N LEU A 92 14.18 0.83 0.48
CA LEU A 92 14.68 2.16 0.87
C LEU A 92 13.70 3.28 0.58
N SER A 93 12.93 3.18 -0.51
CA SER A 93 11.89 4.17 -0.83
C SER A 93 10.73 4.22 0.19
N ARG A 94 10.63 3.21 1.05
CA ARG A 94 9.61 3.08 2.10
C ARG A 94 10.17 3.22 3.50
N CYS A 95 11.51 3.24 3.63
CA CYS A 95 12.21 3.32 4.92
C CYS A 95 12.78 4.73 5.10
N GLU A 96 12.61 5.26 6.30
CA GLU A 96 13.16 6.58 6.69
C GLU A 96 14.66 6.49 7.01
N PHE A 97 15.14 5.31 7.39
CA PHE A 97 16.52 5.06 7.80
C PHE A 97 17.19 4.02 6.90
N ALA A 98 18.42 4.31 6.48
CA ALA A 98 19.28 3.37 5.78
C ALA A 98 20.33 2.82 6.77
N PRO A 99 20.32 1.52 7.07
CA PRO A 99 21.35 0.92 7.91
C PRO A 99 22.67 0.87 7.16
N MET A 100 23.75 0.86 7.90
CA MET A 100 25.10 0.70 7.38
C MET A 100 25.59 -0.71 7.71
N LEU A 101 26.06 -1.46 6.69
CA LEU A 101 26.66 -2.76 6.87
C LEU A 101 28.19 -2.60 6.90
N VAL A 102 28.81 -3.00 7.99
CA VAL A 102 30.26 -2.90 8.17
C VAL A 102 30.88 -4.29 8.27
N PHE A 103 31.84 -4.57 7.40
CA PHE A 103 32.63 -5.81 7.42
C PHE A 103 33.99 -5.59 8.05
N THR A 104 34.22 -6.20 9.19
CA THR A 104 35.52 -6.16 9.88
C THR A 104 36.13 -7.55 9.93
N SER A 105 37.41 -7.66 9.73
CA SER A 105 38.15 -8.90 9.92
C SER A 105 39.61 -8.57 10.19
N PRO A 106 40.24 -9.21 11.18
CA PRO A 106 41.65 -8.98 11.51
C PRO A 106 42.59 -9.55 10.43
N GLU A 107 42.14 -10.53 9.64
CA GLU A 107 42.97 -11.21 8.68
C GLU A 107 42.80 -10.69 7.25
N MET A 108 43.91 -10.62 6.51
CA MET A 108 43.93 -10.44 5.08
C MET A 108 43.37 -11.66 4.36
N ARG A 109 42.75 -11.50 3.21
CA ARG A 109 42.15 -12.57 2.39
C ARG A 109 41.00 -13.34 3.06
N SER A 110 40.31 -12.73 4.00
CA SER A 110 39.15 -13.30 4.71
C SER A 110 37.83 -13.29 3.90
N GLY A 111 37.90 -13.05 2.59
CA GLY A 111 36.70 -13.08 1.72
C GLY A 111 35.83 -11.79 1.76
N LYS A 112 36.28 -10.70 2.40
CA LYS A 112 35.56 -9.43 2.44
C LYS A 112 35.18 -8.89 1.05
N THR A 113 36.13 -8.92 0.12
CA THR A 113 35.91 -8.46 -1.26
C THR A 113 34.88 -9.34 -1.98
N THR A 114 34.91 -10.66 -1.74
CA THR A 114 33.93 -11.59 -2.32
C THR A 114 32.52 -11.28 -1.82
N VAL A 115 32.37 -11.04 -0.50
CA VAL A 115 31.07 -10.63 0.06
C VAL A 115 30.59 -9.34 -0.55
N LEU A 116 31.45 -8.31 -0.62
CA LEU A 116 31.10 -7.02 -1.19
C LEU A 116 30.70 -7.12 -2.67
N SER A 117 31.40 -7.96 -3.46
CA SER A 117 31.02 -8.19 -4.85
C SER A 117 29.64 -8.85 -4.97
N ILE A 118 29.35 -9.87 -4.15
CA ILE A 118 28.04 -10.51 -4.14
C ILE A 118 26.95 -9.53 -3.71
N VAL A 119 27.22 -8.73 -2.68
CA VAL A 119 26.26 -7.71 -2.21
C VAL A 119 26.01 -6.66 -3.29
N ALA A 120 27.06 -6.19 -3.97
CA ALA A 120 26.95 -5.18 -5.02
C ALA A 120 26.08 -5.65 -6.19
N GLU A 121 26.13 -6.94 -6.55
CA GLU A 121 25.28 -7.52 -7.60
C GLU A 121 23.79 -7.68 -7.20
N LEU A 122 23.53 -7.79 -5.89
CA LEU A 122 22.19 -8.07 -5.36
C LEU A 122 21.48 -6.82 -4.84
N VAL A 123 22.20 -5.74 -4.59
CA VAL A 123 21.66 -4.47 -4.12
C VAL A 123 21.07 -3.69 -5.28
N ARG A 124 19.99 -2.98 -5.02
CA ARG A 124 19.40 -2.06 -6.00
C ARG A 124 20.29 -0.83 -6.14
N GLU A 125 20.62 -0.48 -7.38
CA GLU A 125 21.21 0.81 -7.74
C GLU A 125 20.22 1.99 -7.58
#